data_c373191305b193a9f689f88a296755b2
#
_entry.id   c373191305b193a9f689f88a296755b2
#
_cell.length_a   1.000
_cell.length_b   1.000
_cell.length_c   1.000
_cell.angle_alpha   90.00
_cell.angle_beta   90.00
_cell.angle_gamma   90.00
#
_symmetry.space_group_name_H-M   'P 1'
#
loop_
_entity.id
_entity.type
_entity.pdbx_description
1 polymer ?
#
loop_
_entity_poly.entity_id
_entity_poly.type
_entity_poly.pdbx_seq_one_letter_code
_entity_poly.pdbx_strand_id
1 'polypeptide(L)'
;IILSAMFYLTLENFYLFMVNNALLGVCLSLILPYLEVTAVSNLGKEKYGKSRLFGSIGFMIISLVLAKFLTEPYVAVHYYLVLNILTVIFALLLLKFDVEQKEEEKNIPFSFLKYLPFWASLFFMQISFGAFYNFFTIYETQHGISLEMTSYLWSFGVICEILMLYFQAPLLKNNLLNIIKFCVAVTTFRWVLLYLYPDSLALTFFTQSIHAFSFGLYHSAVIIYLYTLYENKKLAQQFMYGVTYGLGGFIGALIAGAVYGEYLFL
;
A
#
# COMPACT_ATOMS: atom_id res chain seq x y z
N ILE A 1 0.26 16.10 12.12
CA ILE A 1 0.07 17.52 11.86
C ILE A 1 1.38 18.30 11.99
N ILE A 2 2.11 18.24 13.14
CA ILE A 2 3.35 19.00 13.31
C ILE A 2 4.36 18.68 12.20
N LEU A 3 4.69 17.42 12.00
CA LEU A 3 5.62 16.98 10.94
C LEU A 3 5.12 17.36 9.54
N SER A 4 3.81 17.35 9.30
CA SER A 4 3.24 17.79 8.02
C SER A 4 3.42 19.31 7.81
N ALA A 5 3.30 20.10 8.88
CA ALA A 5 3.57 21.53 8.83
C ALA A 5 5.07 21.83 8.68
N MET A 6 5.95 20.98 9.24
CA MET A 6 7.40 21.14 9.09
C MET A 6 7.89 21.03 7.64
N PHE A 7 7.11 20.45 6.73
CA PHE A 7 7.50 20.44 5.32
C PHE A 7 7.67 21.84 4.73
N TYR A 8 6.91 22.84 5.20
CA TYR A 8 7.11 24.22 4.76
C TYR A 8 8.52 24.76 5.06
N LEU A 9 9.18 24.23 6.08
CA LEU A 9 10.53 24.64 6.49
C LEU A 9 11.63 23.73 5.93
N THR A 10 11.27 22.52 5.51
CA THR A 10 12.26 21.50 5.15
C THR A 10 12.31 21.21 3.66
N LEU A 11 11.34 21.68 2.87
CA LEU A 11 11.18 21.35 1.46
C LEU A 11 12.42 21.69 0.61
N GLU A 12 13.10 22.79 0.92
CA GLU A 12 14.26 23.27 0.17
C GLU A 12 15.58 22.61 0.57
N ASN A 13 15.61 21.91 1.72
CA ASN A 13 16.80 21.22 2.21
C ASN A 13 16.61 19.70 2.16
N PHE A 14 17.30 19.04 1.26
CA PHE A 14 17.16 17.59 1.05
C PHE A 14 17.31 16.76 2.32
N TYR A 15 18.30 17.05 3.16
CA TYR A 15 18.54 16.27 4.37
C TYR A 15 17.45 16.49 5.43
N LEU A 16 17.01 17.73 5.62
CA LEU A 16 15.91 18.04 6.53
C LEU A 16 14.60 17.46 6.02
N PHE A 17 14.34 17.54 4.72
CA PHE A 17 13.18 16.92 4.07
C PHE A 17 13.19 15.41 4.29
N MET A 18 14.33 14.74 4.07
CA MET A 18 14.46 13.29 4.26
C MET A 18 14.19 12.88 5.71
N VAL A 19 14.77 13.58 6.69
CA VAL A 19 14.55 13.30 8.11
C VAL A 19 13.08 13.52 8.50
N ASN A 20 12.48 14.63 8.08
CA ASN A 20 11.09 14.93 8.36
C ASN A 20 10.15 13.89 7.75
N ASN A 21 10.42 13.46 6.51
CA ASN A 21 9.64 12.43 5.83
C ASN A 21 9.77 11.06 6.53
N ALA A 22 10.97 10.69 6.98
CA ALA A 22 11.20 9.47 7.74
C ALA A 22 10.42 9.47 9.06
N LEU A 23 10.48 10.55 9.83
CA LEU A 23 9.73 10.71 11.09
C LEU A 23 8.21 10.62 10.85
N LEU A 24 7.74 11.26 9.78
CA LEU A 24 6.34 11.20 9.41
C LEU A 24 5.91 9.77 9.01
N GLY A 25 6.76 9.06 8.25
CA GLY A 25 6.52 7.66 7.89
C GLY A 25 6.36 6.77 9.12
N VAL A 26 7.20 6.97 10.15
CA VAL A 26 7.06 6.27 11.45
C VAL A 26 5.69 6.57 12.09
N CYS A 27 5.27 7.84 12.14
CA CYS A 27 3.97 8.19 12.71
C CYS A 27 2.81 7.57 11.93
N LEU A 28 2.84 7.58 10.60
CA LEU A 28 1.78 7.03 9.76
C LEU A 28 1.71 5.50 9.84
N SER A 29 2.85 4.83 10.01
CA SER A 29 2.90 3.36 10.14
C SER A 29 2.17 2.82 11.37
N LEU A 30 1.93 3.66 12.37
CA LEU A 30 1.16 3.30 13.57
C LEU A 30 -0.35 3.44 13.38
N ILE A 31 -0.80 4.31 12.46
CA ILE A 31 -2.22 4.63 12.27
C ILE A 31 -2.94 3.52 11.50
N LEU A 32 -2.37 3.07 10.38
CA LEU A 32 -3.00 2.09 9.50
C LEU A 32 -3.33 0.76 10.20
N PRO A 33 -2.41 0.12 10.95
CA PRO A 33 -2.70 -1.11 11.67
C PRO A 33 -3.84 -0.96 12.67
N TYR A 34 -3.90 0.17 13.38
CA TYR A 34 -4.97 0.45 14.32
C TYR A 34 -6.34 0.55 13.61
N LEU A 35 -6.41 1.29 12.52
CA LEU A 35 -7.65 1.43 11.74
C LEU A 35 -8.12 0.08 11.16
N GLU A 36 -7.21 -0.72 10.64
CA GLU A 36 -7.54 -2.02 10.05
C GLU A 36 -8.01 -3.03 11.11
N VAL A 37 -7.32 -3.11 12.26
CA VAL A 37 -7.77 -3.96 13.38
C VAL A 37 -9.16 -3.54 13.84
N THR A 38 -9.39 -2.24 14.03
CA THR A 38 -10.68 -1.70 14.43
C THR A 38 -11.76 -2.01 13.39
N ALA A 39 -11.47 -1.84 12.09
CA ALA A 39 -12.41 -2.15 11.02
C ALA A 39 -12.75 -3.65 10.97
N VAL A 40 -11.76 -4.54 11.05
CA VAL A 40 -12.01 -5.99 11.01
C VAL A 40 -12.76 -6.44 12.26
N SER A 41 -12.45 -5.88 13.44
CA SER A 41 -13.09 -6.26 14.70
C SER A 41 -14.56 -5.84 14.77
N ASN A 42 -14.88 -4.63 14.26
CA ASN A 42 -16.25 -4.10 14.31
C ASN A 42 -17.14 -4.55 13.14
N LEU A 43 -16.58 -4.69 11.95
CA LEU A 43 -17.33 -4.98 10.73
C LEU A 43 -17.32 -6.47 10.34
N GLY A 44 -16.34 -7.22 10.85
CA GLY A 44 -16.07 -8.59 10.45
C GLY A 44 -15.32 -8.70 9.13
N LYS A 45 -14.74 -9.88 8.91
CA LYS A 45 -13.87 -10.14 7.74
C LYS A 45 -14.60 -9.97 6.39
N GLU A 46 -15.91 -10.27 6.35
CA GLU A 46 -16.71 -10.18 5.11
C GLU A 46 -16.93 -8.74 4.64
N LYS A 47 -17.06 -7.80 5.59
CA LYS A 47 -17.30 -6.38 5.29
C LYS A 47 -16.00 -5.56 5.23
N TYR A 48 -14.87 -6.14 5.63
CA TYR A 48 -13.58 -5.46 5.66
C TYR A 48 -13.20 -4.87 4.30
N GLY A 49 -13.33 -5.65 3.21
CA GLY A 49 -13.05 -5.16 1.86
C GLY A 49 -13.89 -3.94 1.47
N LYS A 50 -15.18 -3.94 1.83
CA LYS A 50 -16.07 -2.79 1.58
C LYS A 50 -15.70 -1.55 2.39
N SER A 51 -15.16 -1.69 3.58
CA SER A 51 -14.62 -0.57 4.36
C SER A 51 -13.34 -0.03 3.74
N ARG A 52 -12.44 -0.93 3.35
CA ARG A 52 -11.13 -0.59 2.79
C ARG A 52 -11.21 0.12 1.44
N LEU A 53 -12.20 -0.20 0.60
CA LEU A 53 -12.36 0.42 -0.72
C LEU A 53 -12.47 1.96 -0.66
N PHE A 54 -12.97 2.53 0.45
CA PHE A 54 -13.01 4.00 0.63
C PHE A 54 -11.61 4.63 0.67
N GLY A 55 -10.60 3.89 1.16
CA GLY A 55 -9.20 4.33 1.09
C GLY A 55 -8.72 4.43 -0.37
N SER A 56 -9.02 3.42 -1.19
CA SER A 56 -8.67 3.42 -2.62
C SER A 56 -9.41 4.51 -3.40
N ILE A 57 -10.70 4.74 -3.10
CA ILE A 57 -11.46 5.87 -3.66
C ILE A 57 -10.81 7.20 -3.28
N GLY A 58 -10.46 7.40 -2.01
CA GLY A 58 -9.78 8.60 -1.53
C GLY A 58 -8.45 8.83 -2.24
N PHE A 59 -7.64 7.77 -2.38
CA PHE A 59 -6.39 7.83 -3.13
C PHE A 59 -6.61 8.26 -4.59
N MET A 60 -7.57 7.65 -5.27
CA MET A 60 -7.90 7.99 -6.66
C MET A 60 -8.34 9.45 -6.81
N ILE A 61 -9.23 9.93 -5.93
CA ILE A 61 -9.71 11.32 -5.96
C ILE A 61 -8.54 12.29 -5.78
N ILE A 62 -7.69 12.07 -4.76
CA ILE A 62 -6.59 13.00 -4.50
C ILE A 62 -5.52 12.95 -5.59
N SER A 63 -5.26 11.79 -6.18
CA SER A 63 -4.33 11.65 -7.30
C SER A 63 -4.80 12.44 -8.52
N LEU A 64 -6.10 12.37 -8.87
CA LEU A 64 -6.68 13.15 -9.96
C LEU A 64 -6.70 14.65 -9.67
N VAL A 65 -7.00 15.04 -8.44
CA VAL A 65 -6.97 16.45 -8.01
C VAL A 65 -5.54 17.00 -8.11
N LEU A 66 -4.55 16.27 -7.57
CA LEU A 66 -3.16 16.70 -7.63
C LEU A 66 -2.64 16.76 -9.07
N ALA A 67 -2.96 15.77 -9.92
CA ALA A 67 -2.56 15.80 -11.33
C ALA A 67 -3.01 17.07 -12.06
N LYS A 68 -4.17 17.63 -11.68
CA LYS A 68 -4.72 18.85 -12.28
C LYS A 68 -4.21 20.15 -11.65
N PHE A 69 -3.98 20.17 -10.35
CA PHE A 69 -3.73 21.39 -9.59
C PHE A 69 -2.31 21.50 -9.02
N LEU A 70 -1.46 20.47 -9.21
CA LEU A 70 -0.08 20.49 -8.75
C LEU A 70 0.78 21.37 -9.68
N THR A 71 0.83 22.65 -9.38
CA THR A 71 1.66 23.63 -10.14
C THR A 71 3.02 23.83 -9.50
N GLU A 72 3.13 23.67 -8.19
CA GLU A 72 4.32 23.89 -7.39
C GLU A 72 4.40 22.87 -6.24
N PRO A 73 5.62 22.53 -5.74
CA PRO A 73 5.79 21.60 -4.63
C PRO A 73 5.01 21.97 -3.37
N TYR A 74 4.89 23.27 -3.08
CA TYR A 74 4.13 23.78 -1.92
C TYR A 74 2.64 23.43 -1.99
N VAL A 75 2.06 23.33 -3.18
CA VAL A 75 0.66 22.92 -3.35
C VAL A 75 0.45 21.51 -2.80
N ALA A 76 1.38 20.58 -3.05
CA ALA A 76 1.31 19.23 -2.47
C ALA A 76 1.36 19.26 -0.94
N VAL A 77 2.20 20.14 -0.35
CA VAL A 77 2.30 20.31 1.11
C VAL A 77 0.99 20.83 1.70
N HIS A 78 0.31 21.79 1.04
CA HIS A 78 -1.00 22.28 1.47
C HIS A 78 -2.05 21.18 1.50
N TYR A 79 -2.21 20.42 0.41
CA TYR A 79 -3.14 19.29 0.37
C TYR A 79 -2.81 18.25 1.44
N TYR A 80 -1.52 17.95 1.61
CA TYR A 80 -1.07 16.97 2.59
C TYR A 80 -1.39 17.40 4.02
N LEU A 81 -1.17 18.67 4.37
CA LEU A 81 -1.51 19.21 5.68
C LEU A 81 -3.02 19.18 5.95
N VAL A 82 -3.83 19.60 4.98
CA VAL A 82 -5.30 19.56 5.10
C VAL A 82 -5.79 18.13 5.31
N LEU A 83 -5.29 17.15 4.54
CA LEU A 83 -5.66 15.76 4.69
C LEU A 83 -5.24 15.19 6.05
N ASN A 84 -4.07 15.56 6.57
CA ASN A 84 -3.66 15.15 7.91
C ASN A 84 -4.54 15.74 9.02
N ILE A 85 -4.99 17.00 8.88
CA ILE A 85 -5.94 17.61 9.82
C ILE A 85 -7.27 16.85 9.79
N LEU A 86 -7.81 16.57 8.60
CA LEU A 86 -9.03 15.77 8.45
C LEU A 86 -8.87 14.36 9.04
N THR A 87 -7.72 13.73 8.82
CA THR A 87 -7.42 12.40 9.41
C THR A 87 -7.49 12.45 10.94
N VAL A 88 -6.94 13.48 11.57
CA VAL A 88 -7.02 13.64 13.04
C VAL A 88 -8.46 13.86 13.50
N ILE A 89 -9.23 14.68 12.80
CA ILE A 89 -10.65 14.91 13.13
C ILE A 89 -11.43 13.60 13.09
N PHE A 90 -11.28 12.82 12.00
CA PHE A 90 -11.96 11.54 11.89
C PHE A 90 -11.44 10.50 12.88
N ALA A 91 -10.13 10.50 13.20
CA ALA A 91 -9.58 9.62 14.23
C ALA A 91 -10.18 9.92 15.62
N LEU A 92 -10.37 11.20 15.97
CA LEU A 92 -11.04 11.58 17.21
C LEU A 92 -12.51 11.14 17.25
N LEU A 93 -13.20 11.16 16.12
CA LEU A 93 -14.56 10.65 16.02
C LEU A 93 -14.60 9.11 16.19
N LEU A 94 -13.57 8.41 15.69
CA LEU A 94 -13.45 6.95 15.82
C LEU A 94 -13.22 6.49 17.27
N LEU A 95 -12.65 7.31 18.14
CA LEU A 95 -12.49 6.98 19.57
C LEU A 95 -13.81 6.62 20.25
N LYS A 96 -14.94 7.12 19.75
CA LYS A 96 -16.27 6.74 20.26
C LYS A 96 -16.66 5.28 19.99
N PHE A 97 -16.00 4.65 19.03
CA PHE A 97 -16.21 3.26 18.60
C PHE A 97 -15.04 2.36 18.99
N ASP A 98 -14.11 2.90 19.80
CA ASP A 98 -12.98 2.12 20.28
C ASP A 98 -13.54 1.02 21.20
N VAL A 99 -13.49 -0.20 20.71
CA VAL A 99 -13.79 -1.36 21.53
C VAL A 99 -12.52 -1.62 22.31
N GLU A 100 -12.54 -1.38 23.62
CA GLU A 100 -11.54 -1.97 24.50
C GLU A 100 -11.48 -3.47 24.21
N GLN A 101 -10.56 -3.84 23.35
CA GLN A 101 -10.19 -5.24 23.22
C GLN A 101 -9.56 -5.57 24.57
N LYS A 102 -10.35 -6.17 25.48
CA LYS A 102 -9.80 -6.95 26.56
C LYS A 102 -9.07 -8.13 25.91
N GLU A 103 -7.91 -7.84 25.30
CA GLU A 103 -6.93 -8.86 25.05
C GLU A 103 -6.56 -9.35 26.45
N GLU A 104 -7.12 -10.49 26.88
CA GLU A 104 -6.44 -11.30 27.86
C GLU A 104 -5.03 -11.44 27.29
N GLU A 105 -4.08 -10.75 27.91
CA GLU A 105 -2.66 -10.89 27.61
C GLU A 105 -2.25 -12.33 27.97
N LYS A 106 -2.67 -13.26 27.15
CA LYS A 106 -2.01 -14.55 27.12
C LYS A 106 -0.63 -14.22 26.60
N ASN A 107 0.38 -14.34 27.48
CA ASN A 107 1.80 -14.19 27.20
C ASN A 107 2.28 -15.25 26.19
N ILE A 108 1.66 -15.30 25.01
CA ILE A 108 2.09 -16.16 23.93
C ILE A 108 3.18 -15.40 23.19
N PRO A 109 4.44 -15.89 23.21
CA PRO A 109 5.55 -15.20 22.58
C PRO A 109 5.28 -15.05 21.08
N PHE A 110 5.46 -13.83 20.56
CA PHE A 110 5.43 -13.56 19.14
C PHE A 110 6.62 -14.27 18.47
N SER A 111 6.35 -15.38 17.78
CA SER A 111 7.41 -16.15 17.12
C SER A 111 7.47 -15.81 15.62
N PHE A 112 8.40 -14.94 15.25
CA PHE A 112 8.71 -14.61 13.86
C PHE A 112 9.29 -15.83 13.11
N LEU A 113 10.26 -16.51 13.72
CA LEU A 113 10.99 -17.61 13.08
C LEU A 113 10.10 -18.79 12.71
N LYS A 114 9.04 -19.03 13.47
CA LYS A 114 8.08 -20.13 13.18
C LYS A 114 7.43 -19.99 11.80
N TYR A 115 7.21 -18.77 11.35
CA TYR A 115 6.54 -18.47 10.07
C TYR A 115 7.46 -17.70 9.11
N LEU A 116 8.78 -17.92 9.23
CA LEU A 116 9.80 -17.23 8.42
C LEU A 116 9.53 -17.30 6.90
N PRO A 117 9.13 -18.43 6.29
CA PRO A 117 8.83 -18.47 4.85
C PRO A 117 7.68 -17.54 4.45
N PHE A 118 6.65 -17.41 5.31
CA PHE A 118 5.56 -16.48 5.09
C PHE A 118 6.05 -15.02 5.15
N TRP A 119 6.81 -14.67 6.16
CA TRP A 119 7.39 -13.33 6.31
C TRP A 119 8.34 -12.97 5.17
N ALA A 120 9.18 -13.90 4.74
CA ALA A 120 10.05 -13.72 3.59
C ALA A 120 9.25 -13.49 2.30
N SER A 121 8.14 -14.23 2.09
CA SER A 121 7.25 -14.02 0.96
C SER A 121 6.66 -12.60 0.95
N LEU A 122 6.20 -12.09 2.09
CA LEU A 122 5.67 -10.73 2.21
C LEU A 122 6.75 -9.68 1.91
N PHE A 123 7.93 -9.89 2.45
CA PHE A 123 9.07 -8.99 2.28
C PHE A 123 9.50 -8.91 0.81
N PHE A 124 9.71 -10.05 0.13
CA PHE A 124 10.09 -10.07 -1.28
C PHE A 124 8.98 -9.57 -2.20
N MET A 125 7.72 -9.85 -1.87
CA MET A 125 6.59 -9.28 -2.61
C MET A 125 6.65 -7.75 -2.58
N GLN A 126 6.92 -7.15 -1.43
CA GLN A 126 7.01 -5.70 -1.32
C GLN A 126 8.26 -5.12 -2.01
N ILE A 127 9.39 -5.82 -1.97
CA ILE A 127 10.59 -5.44 -2.74
C ILE A 127 10.24 -5.35 -4.23
N SER A 128 9.50 -6.32 -4.76
CA SER A 128 9.10 -6.33 -6.18
C SER A 128 8.23 -5.14 -6.59
N PHE A 129 7.52 -4.51 -5.65
CA PHE A 129 6.76 -3.29 -5.90
C PHE A 129 7.62 -2.02 -5.90
N GLY A 130 8.89 -2.10 -5.52
CA GLY A 130 9.78 -0.94 -5.48
C GLY A 130 9.89 -0.22 -6.82
N ALA A 131 10.05 -0.95 -7.91
CA ALA A 131 10.07 -0.42 -9.27
C ALA A 131 8.74 0.28 -9.61
N PHE A 132 7.62 -0.38 -9.35
CA PHE A 132 6.29 0.13 -9.68
C PHE A 132 5.97 1.43 -8.95
N TYR A 133 6.10 1.46 -7.63
CA TYR A 133 5.71 2.65 -6.86
C TYR A 133 6.61 3.86 -7.07
N ASN A 134 7.90 3.65 -7.36
CA ASN A 134 8.84 4.76 -7.45
C ASN A 134 9.15 5.19 -8.88
N PHE A 135 9.09 4.28 -9.85
CA PHE A 135 9.60 4.54 -11.18
C PHE A 135 8.62 4.30 -12.33
N PHE A 136 7.45 3.68 -12.09
CA PHE A 136 6.50 3.34 -13.15
C PHE A 136 6.15 4.54 -14.05
N THR A 137 5.83 5.69 -13.46
CA THR A 137 5.49 6.90 -14.24
C THR A 137 6.65 7.35 -15.12
N ILE A 138 7.87 7.36 -14.58
CA ILE A 138 9.06 7.78 -15.36
C ILE A 138 9.37 6.74 -16.44
N TYR A 139 9.26 5.46 -16.11
CA TYR A 139 9.47 4.34 -17.04
C TYR A 139 8.52 4.42 -18.24
N GLU A 140 7.22 4.55 -18.01
CA GLU A 140 6.21 4.63 -19.06
C GLU A 140 6.39 5.89 -19.93
N THR A 141 6.76 7.04 -19.32
CA THR A 141 6.99 8.26 -20.07
C THR A 141 8.24 8.16 -20.96
N GLN A 142 9.27 7.45 -20.55
CA GLN A 142 10.46 7.18 -21.37
C GLN A 142 10.16 6.23 -22.55
N HIS A 143 9.14 5.37 -22.42
CA HIS A 143 8.65 4.51 -23.50
C HIS A 143 7.55 5.16 -24.35
N GLY A 144 7.42 6.48 -24.30
CA GLY A 144 6.55 7.26 -25.18
C GLY A 144 5.09 7.36 -24.72
N ILE A 145 4.73 6.85 -23.54
CA ILE A 145 3.40 7.01 -22.97
C ILE A 145 3.32 8.38 -22.27
N SER A 146 2.36 9.22 -22.63
CA SER A 146 2.23 10.55 -22.05
C SER A 146 1.98 10.51 -20.53
N LEU A 147 2.38 11.57 -19.82
CA LEU A 147 2.11 11.69 -18.38
C LEU A 147 0.62 11.63 -18.06
N GLU A 148 -0.22 12.22 -18.93
CA GLU A 148 -1.67 12.14 -18.78
C GLU A 148 -2.17 10.70 -18.90
N MET A 149 -1.71 9.95 -19.91
CA MET A 149 -2.06 8.55 -20.09
C MET A 149 -1.57 7.68 -18.92
N THR A 150 -0.38 7.97 -18.38
CA THR A 150 0.13 7.28 -17.18
C THR A 150 -0.76 7.54 -15.96
N SER A 151 -1.31 8.73 -15.82
CA SER A 151 -2.29 9.04 -14.77
C SER A 151 -3.59 8.22 -14.93
N TYR A 152 -4.03 7.99 -16.17
CA TYR A 152 -5.16 7.10 -16.45
C TYR A 152 -4.83 5.63 -16.13
N LEU A 153 -3.61 5.18 -16.40
CA LEU A 153 -3.15 3.84 -16.04
C LEU A 153 -3.19 3.62 -14.52
N TRP A 154 -2.70 4.58 -13.73
CA TRP A 154 -2.80 4.55 -12.27
C TRP A 154 -4.24 4.49 -11.80
N SER A 155 -5.09 5.37 -12.34
CA SER A 155 -6.52 5.43 -11.98
C SER A 155 -7.25 4.14 -12.34
N PHE A 156 -6.97 3.56 -13.50
CA PHE A 156 -7.54 2.29 -13.94
C PHE A 156 -7.16 1.14 -13.01
N GLY A 157 -5.89 1.04 -12.61
CA GLY A 157 -5.45 0.04 -11.64
C GLY A 157 -6.19 0.14 -10.32
N VAL A 158 -6.41 1.36 -9.82
CA VAL A 158 -7.16 1.61 -8.58
C VAL A 158 -8.66 1.29 -8.76
N ILE A 159 -9.25 1.58 -9.91
CA ILE A 159 -10.65 1.16 -10.20
C ILE A 159 -10.78 -0.37 -10.14
N CYS A 160 -9.85 -1.09 -10.76
CA CYS A 160 -9.83 -2.55 -10.70
C CYS A 160 -9.66 -3.07 -9.26
N GLU A 161 -8.83 -2.40 -8.44
CA GLU A 161 -8.69 -2.70 -7.02
C GLU A 161 -10.01 -2.48 -6.25
N ILE A 162 -10.69 -1.35 -6.46
CA ILE A 162 -11.98 -1.03 -5.84
C ILE A 162 -13.02 -2.12 -6.14
N LEU A 163 -13.10 -2.54 -7.41
CA LEU A 163 -13.99 -3.63 -7.82
C LEU A 163 -13.62 -4.94 -7.11
N MET A 164 -12.32 -5.27 -7.03
CA MET A 164 -11.87 -6.45 -6.30
C MET A 164 -12.25 -6.39 -4.83
N LEU A 165 -11.97 -5.28 -4.14
CA LEU A 165 -12.29 -5.10 -2.72
C LEU A 165 -13.79 -5.23 -2.44
N TYR A 166 -14.63 -4.82 -3.40
CA TYR A 166 -16.08 -4.95 -3.27
C TYR A 166 -16.54 -6.41 -3.41
N PHE A 167 -15.98 -7.16 -4.39
CA PHE A 167 -16.43 -8.50 -4.74
C PHE A 167 -15.63 -9.64 -4.13
N GLN A 168 -14.52 -9.39 -3.43
CA GLN A 168 -13.58 -10.43 -2.98
C GLN A 168 -14.09 -11.36 -1.86
N ALA A 169 -15.17 -10.99 -1.15
CA ALA A 169 -15.63 -11.75 0.02
C ALA A 169 -15.84 -13.26 -0.24
N PRO A 170 -16.43 -13.71 -1.37
CA PRO A 170 -16.53 -15.14 -1.68
C PRO A 170 -15.16 -15.81 -1.91
N LEU A 171 -14.20 -15.09 -2.50
CA LEU A 171 -12.87 -15.61 -2.76
C LEU A 171 -12.14 -15.88 -1.43
N LEU A 172 -12.26 -14.96 -0.47
CA LEU A 172 -11.59 -15.04 0.84
C LEU A 172 -12.14 -16.16 1.75
N LYS A 173 -13.21 -16.85 1.36
CA LYS A 173 -13.71 -18.07 2.03
C LYS A 173 -12.90 -19.31 1.66
N ASN A 174 -12.12 -19.27 0.57
CA ASN A 174 -11.28 -20.36 0.13
C ASN A 174 -9.98 -20.43 0.93
N ASN A 175 -9.10 -21.37 0.57
CA ASN A 175 -7.79 -21.49 1.20
C ASN A 175 -6.94 -20.24 0.97
N LEU A 176 -6.75 -19.44 2.01
CA LEU A 176 -6.06 -18.16 1.95
C LEU A 176 -4.61 -18.29 1.47
N LEU A 177 -3.91 -19.38 1.87
CA LEU A 177 -2.53 -19.58 1.43
C LEU A 177 -2.45 -19.82 -0.08
N ASN A 178 -3.42 -20.53 -0.67
CA ASN A 178 -3.47 -20.72 -2.11
C ASN A 178 -3.80 -19.41 -2.85
N ILE A 179 -4.66 -18.56 -2.27
CA ILE A 179 -4.94 -17.23 -2.81
C ILE A 179 -3.66 -16.38 -2.80
N ILE A 180 -2.92 -16.36 -1.67
CA ILE A 180 -1.66 -15.63 -1.56
C ILE A 180 -0.66 -16.11 -2.63
N LYS A 181 -0.47 -17.42 -2.77
CA LYS A 181 0.41 -18.01 -3.81
C LYS A 181 -0.01 -17.62 -5.22
N PHE A 182 -1.31 -17.68 -5.51
CA PHE A 182 -1.86 -17.24 -6.79
C PHE A 182 -1.55 -15.76 -7.05
N CYS A 183 -1.80 -14.88 -6.08
CA CYS A 183 -1.53 -13.45 -6.20
C CYS A 183 -0.04 -13.18 -6.43
N VAL A 184 0.88 -13.88 -5.75
CA VAL A 184 2.33 -13.76 -5.99
C VAL A 184 2.67 -14.18 -7.42
N ALA A 185 2.17 -15.33 -7.91
CA ALA A 185 2.42 -15.79 -9.27
C ALA A 185 1.91 -14.81 -10.33
N VAL A 186 0.71 -14.28 -10.15
CA VAL A 186 0.10 -13.29 -11.04
C VAL A 186 0.86 -11.96 -11.00
N THR A 187 1.42 -11.57 -9.85
CA THR A 187 2.27 -10.38 -9.73
C THR A 187 3.59 -10.57 -10.48
N THR A 188 4.24 -11.74 -10.35
CA THR A 188 5.43 -12.05 -11.14
C THR A 188 5.14 -11.98 -12.64
N PHE A 189 4.03 -12.57 -13.08
CA PHE A 189 3.59 -12.49 -14.47
C PHE A 189 3.38 -11.03 -14.92
N ARG A 190 2.80 -10.19 -14.07
CA ARG A 190 2.62 -8.76 -14.32
C ARG A 190 3.95 -8.06 -14.62
N TRP A 191 4.98 -8.29 -13.79
CA TRP A 191 6.28 -7.66 -13.98
C TRP A 191 6.97 -8.15 -15.25
N VAL A 192 6.90 -9.45 -15.54
CA VAL A 192 7.43 -10.01 -16.79
C VAL A 192 6.77 -9.38 -18.03
N LEU A 193 5.45 -9.15 -18.00
CA LEU A 193 4.78 -8.48 -19.13
C LEU A 193 5.24 -7.03 -19.30
N LEU A 194 5.39 -6.26 -18.22
CA LEU A 194 5.89 -4.89 -18.29
C LEU A 194 7.33 -4.84 -18.81
N TYR A 195 8.17 -5.81 -18.43
CA TYR A 195 9.54 -5.91 -18.94
C TYR A 195 9.60 -6.26 -20.44
N LEU A 196 8.81 -7.24 -20.88
CA LEU A 196 8.88 -7.73 -22.26
C LEU A 196 8.20 -6.81 -23.28
N TYR A 197 7.23 -6.01 -22.86
CA TYR A 197 6.40 -5.20 -23.76
C TYR A 197 6.19 -3.77 -23.23
N PRO A 198 7.28 -3.02 -22.99
CA PRO A 198 7.21 -1.70 -22.36
C PRO A 198 6.43 -0.68 -23.22
N ASP A 199 6.50 -0.78 -24.55
CA ASP A 199 5.86 0.17 -25.47
C ASP A 199 4.39 -0.13 -25.77
N SER A 200 3.86 -1.23 -25.20
CA SER A 200 2.49 -1.68 -25.50
C SER A 200 1.48 -1.12 -24.52
N LEU A 201 0.85 0.00 -24.84
CA LEU A 201 -0.20 0.61 -24.02
C LEU A 201 -1.33 -0.38 -23.64
N ALA A 202 -1.73 -1.25 -24.55
CA ALA A 202 -2.77 -2.25 -24.29
C ALA A 202 -2.35 -3.27 -23.23
N LEU A 203 -1.09 -3.76 -23.31
CA LEU A 203 -0.55 -4.67 -22.29
C LEU A 203 -0.32 -3.95 -20.97
N THR A 204 0.10 -2.69 -20.99
CA THR A 204 0.21 -1.89 -19.77
C THR A 204 -1.15 -1.74 -19.08
N PHE A 205 -2.24 -1.44 -19.80
CA PHE A 205 -3.59 -1.47 -19.22
C PHE A 205 -3.96 -2.83 -18.66
N PHE A 206 -3.65 -3.92 -19.37
CA PHE A 206 -3.88 -5.26 -18.87
C PHE A 206 -3.11 -5.51 -17.56
N THR A 207 -1.83 -5.13 -17.48
CA THR A 207 -1.04 -5.26 -16.24
C THR A 207 -1.58 -4.42 -15.10
N GLN A 208 -2.18 -3.25 -15.38
CA GLN A 208 -2.87 -2.46 -14.36
C GLN A 208 -4.15 -3.15 -13.86
N SER A 209 -4.89 -3.88 -14.70
CA SER A 209 -6.02 -4.67 -14.21
C SER A 209 -5.59 -5.77 -13.21
N ILE A 210 -4.39 -6.32 -13.38
CA ILE A 210 -3.79 -7.30 -12.48
C ILE A 210 -3.51 -6.71 -11.09
N HIS A 211 -3.43 -5.37 -10.95
CA HIS A 211 -3.27 -4.70 -9.67
C HIS A 211 -4.35 -5.10 -8.65
N ALA A 212 -5.54 -5.38 -9.10
CA ALA A 212 -6.64 -5.91 -8.29
C ALA A 212 -6.25 -7.18 -7.50
N PHE A 213 -5.50 -8.07 -8.13
CA PHE A 213 -5.02 -9.31 -7.51
C PHE A 213 -3.73 -9.09 -6.73
N SER A 214 -2.78 -8.37 -7.33
CA SER A 214 -1.44 -8.18 -6.76
C SER A 214 -1.43 -7.27 -5.53
N PHE A 215 -2.46 -6.44 -5.35
CA PHE A 215 -2.61 -5.59 -4.17
C PHE A 215 -3.94 -5.82 -3.43
N GLY A 216 -5.10 -5.61 -4.04
CA GLY A 216 -6.40 -5.68 -3.37
C GLY A 216 -6.68 -7.02 -2.69
N LEU A 217 -6.71 -8.09 -3.48
CA LEU A 217 -6.98 -9.46 -2.99
C LEU A 217 -5.82 -9.98 -2.13
N TYR A 218 -4.57 -9.78 -2.58
CA TYR A 218 -3.38 -10.19 -1.85
C TYR A 218 -3.35 -9.66 -0.43
N HIS A 219 -3.43 -8.34 -0.26
CA HIS A 219 -3.36 -7.71 1.05
C HIS A 219 -4.49 -8.19 1.98
N SER A 220 -5.72 -8.28 1.46
CA SER A 220 -6.86 -8.78 2.24
C SER A 220 -6.66 -10.22 2.69
N ALA A 221 -6.16 -11.09 1.81
CA ALA A 221 -5.86 -12.48 2.12
C ALA A 221 -4.72 -12.59 3.16
N VAL A 222 -3.67 -11.77 3.01
CA VAL A 222 -2.55 -11.71 3.96
C VAL A 222 -3.01 -11.31 5.35
N ILE A 223 -3.79 -10.22 5.49
CA ILE A 223 -4.29 -9.76 6.79
C ILE A 223 -5.13 -10.85 7.47
N ILE A 224 -6.07 -11.45 6.73
CA ILE A 224 -6.93 -12.50 7.29
C ILE A 224 -6.10 -13.74 7.67
N TYR A 225 -5.13 -14.13 6.84
CA TYR A 225 -4.25 -15.25 7.13
C TYR A 225 -3.36 -14.98 8.34
N LEU A 226 -2.77 -13.78 8.43
CA LEU A 226 -1.97 -13.33 9.57
C LEU A 226 -2.74 -13.47 10.89
N TYR A 227 -4.04 -13.14 10.89
CA TYR A 227 -4.91 -13.27 12.07
C TYR A 227 -5.23 -14.72 12.44
N THR A 228 -4.94 -15.68 11.58
CA THR A 228 -5.00 -17.12 11.92
C THR A 228 -3.70 -17.64 12.53
N LEU A 229 -2.58 -16.94 12.28
CA LEU A 229 -1.26 -17.37 12.74
C LEU A 229 -0.90 -16.82 14.12
N TYR A 230 -1.42 -15.64 14.47
CA TYR A 230 -1.07 -14.92 15.69
C TYR A 230 -2.29 -14.52 16.48
N GLU A 231 -2.23 -14.70 17.81
CA GLU A 231 -3.28 -14.26 18.72
C GLU A 231 -3.24 -12.73 18.88
N ASN A 232 -2.06 -12.16 19.11
CA ASN A 232 -1.88 -10.70 19.13
C ASN A 232 -1.88 -10.15 17.70
N LYS A 233 -3.08 -9.90 17.18
CA LYS A 233 -3.33 -9.44 15.81
C LYS A 233 -2.73 -8.06 15.56
N LYS A 234 -2.82 -7.17 16.56
CA LYS A 234 -2.30 -5.80 16.47
C LYS A 234 -0.78 -5.81 16.32
N LEU A 235 -0.07 -6.55 17.17
CA LEU A 235 1.40 -6.68 17.09
C LEU A 235 1.81 -7.33 15.78
N ALA A 236 1.15 -8.42 15.35
CA ALA A 236 1.44 -9.10 14.10
C ALA A 236 1.29 -8.18 12.89
N GLN A 237 0.26 -7.36 12.88
CA GLN A 237 0.00 -6.42 11.80
C GLN A 237 0.99 -5.23 11.82
N GLN A 238 1.32 -4.69 12.98
CA GLN A 238 2.36 -3.66 13.11
C GLN A 238 3.70 -4.18 12.62
N PHE A 239 4.05 -5.41 12.98
CA PHE A 239 5.27 -6.07 12.51
C PHE A 239 5.25 -6.27 10.99
N MET A 240 4.10 -6.67 10.42
CA MET A 240 3.92 -6.79 8.98
C MET A 240 4.16 -5.44 8.29
N TYR A 241 3.58 -4.36 8.76
CA TYR A 241 3.80 -3.03 8.17
C TYR A 241 5.27 -2.61 8.26
N GLY A 242 5.92 -2.83 9.40
CA GLY A 242 7.34 -2.50 9.59
C GLY A 242 8.27 -3.29 8.67
N VAL A 243 8.12 -4.62 8.63
CA VAL A 243 9.00 -5.49 7.84
C VAL A 243 8.68 -5.40 6.35
N THR A 244 7.40 -5.41 5.99
CA THR A 244 6.98 -5.48 4.58
C THR A 244 7.02 -4.09 3.95
N TYR A 245 6.11 -3.20 4.34
CA TYR A 245 5.99 -1.88 3.72
C TYR A 245 7.14 -0.93 4.11
N GLY A 246 7.62 -1.00 5.35
CA GLY A 246 8.76 -0.22 5.81
C GLY A 246 10.07 -0.72 5.19
N LEU A 247 10.61 -1.82 5.72
CA LEU A 247 11.92 -2.32 5.31
C LEU A 247 11.94 -2.84 3.86
N GLY A 248 10.94 -3.65 3.48
CA GLY A 248 10.82 -4.18 2.12
C GLY A 248 10.59 -3.08 1.09
N GLY A 249 9.74 -2.09 1.38
CA GLY A 249 9.52 -0.94 0.51
C GLY A 249 10.77 -0.08 0.34
N PHE A 250 11.51 0.18 1.42
CA PHE A 250 12.78 0.92 1.39
C PHE A 250 13.84 0.21 0.55
N ILE A 251 14.08 -1.08 0.82
CA ILE A 251 15.06 -1.87 0.06
C ILE A 251 14.63 -2.00 -1.40
N GLY A 252 13.34 -2.21 -1.67
CA GLY A 252 12.79 -2.27 -3.01
C GLY A 252 13.01 -0.97 -3.80
N ALA A 253 12.82 0.19 -3.18
CA ALA A 253 13.10 1.49 -3.79
C ALA A 253 14.60 1.66 -4.12
N LEU A 254 15.49 1.26 -3.21
CA LEU A 254 16.95 1.34 -3.45
C LEU A 254 17.39 0.41 -4.58
N ILE A 255 16.92 -0.85 -4.58
CA ILE A 255 17.23 -1.81 -5.65
C ILE A 255 16.70 -1.28 -6.98
N ALA A 256 15.43 -0.84 -7.04
CA ALA A 256 14.84 -0.28 -8.25
C ALA A 256 15.62 0.93 -8.78
N GLY A 257 16.09 1.82 -7.89
CA GLY A 257 16.94 2.94 -8.28
C GLY A 257 18.30 2.50 -8.81
N ALA A 258 18.90 1.45 -8.25
CA ALA A 258 20.20 0.94 -8.68
C ALA A 258 20.15 0.19 -10.03
N VAL A 259 19.02 -0.47 -10.33
CA VAL A 259 18.81 -1.21 -11.59
C VAL A 259 17.96 -0.42 -12.60
N TYR A 260 17.71 0.86 -12.34
CA TYR A 260 16.88 1.70 -13.18
C TYR A 260 17.38 1.71 -14.64
N GLY A 261 16.46 1.49 -15.59
CA GLY A 261 16.74 1.37 -17.02
C GLY A 261 16.00 0.18 -17.63
N GLU A 262 16.61 -0.50 -18.58
CA GLU A 262 16.02 -1.63 -19.31
C GLU A 262 15.58 -2.80 -18.39
N TYR A 263 16.21 -2.95 -17.22
CA TYR A 263 15.97 -4.09 -16.30
C TYR A 263 15.07 -3.76 -15.13
N LEU A 264 14.38 -2.61 -15.15
CA LEU A 264 13.62 -2.11 -14.00
C LEU A 264 12.56 -3.10 -13.50
N PHE A 265 11.91 -3.83 -14.40
CA PHE A 265 10.85 -4.80 -14.06
C PHE A 265 11.29 -6.28 -14.18
N LEU A 266 12.59 -6.53 -14.38
CA LEU A 266 13.15 -7.88 -14.36
C LEU A 266 13.50 -8.31 -12.92
#